data_7a278929158351d1620357824cd75f7b
#
_entry.id   7a278929158351d1620357824cd75f7b
#
_cell.length_a   1.000
_cell.length_b   1.000
_cell.length_c   1.000
_cell.angle_alpha   90.00
_cell.angle_beta   90.00
_cell.angle_gamma   90.00
#
_symmetry.space_group_name_H-M   'P 1'
#
loop_
_entity.id
_entity.type
_entity.pdbx_description
1 polymer ?
#
loop_
_entity_poly.entity_id
_entity_poly.type
_entity_poly.pdbx_seq_one_letter_code
_entity_poly.pdbx_strand_id
1 'polypeptide(L)'
;MPLIEFDPAKSAENVRTRGIGFERFADMDFDGAISLEDTRRNYGEPRLRVLGFIDGRLHAAVITPRGEKIRVISLRRANRREERAYAKERQSS
;
A
#
# COMPACT_ATOMS: atom_id res chain seq x y z
N MET A 1 -14.87 5.38 1.14
CA MET A 1 -13.65 4.92 0.49
C MET A 1 -12.94 6.11 -0.15
N PRO A 2 -11.64 6.29 0.10
CA PRO A 2 -10.93 7.42 -0.50
C PRO A 2 -10.81 7.27 -2.01
N LEU A 3 -10.81 8.39 -2.71
CA LEU A 3 -10.52 8.40 -4.13
C LEU A 3 -9.03 8.13 -4.32
N ILE A 4 -8.71 7.23 -5.23
CA ILE A 4 -7.32 6.93 -5.51
C ILE A 4 -6.93 7.43 -6.89
N GLU A 5 -5.67 7.76 -7.05
CA GLU A 5 -5.07 8.08 -8.33
C GLU A 5 -3.72 7.38 -8.43
N PHE A 6 -3.20 7.28 -9.63
CA PHE A 6 -1.90 6.66 -9.87
C PHE A 6 -1.45 6.96 -11.30
N ASP A 7 -0.17 6.72 -11.56
CA ASP A 7 0.38 6.79 -12.91
C ASP A 7 -0.01 5.52 -13.68
N PRO A 8 -0.81 5.65 -14.76
CA PRO A 8 -1.27 4.46 -15.50
C PRO A 8 -0.12 3.61 -16.06
N ALA A 9 0.97 4.25 -16.50
CA ALA A 9 2.11 3.51 -17.03
C ALA A 9 2.80 2.69 -15.95
N LYS A 10 2.93 3.25 -14.75
CA LYS A 10 3.51 2.51 -13.61
C LYS A 10 2.61 1.39 -13.16
N SER A 11 1.30 1.61 -13.18
CA SER A 11 0.35 0.56 -12.84
C SER A 11 0.43 -0.59 -13.83
N ALA A 12 0.49 -0.29 -15.12
CA ALA A 12 0.62 -1.32 -16.17
C ALA A 12 1.92 -2.10 -16.00
N GLU A 13 3.02 -1.43 -15.70
CA GLU A 13 4.29 -2.09 -15.43
C GLU A 13 4.20 -2.99 -14.22
N ASN A 14 3.46 -2.57 -13.20
CA ASN A 14 3.27 -3.36 -12.00
C ASN A 14 2.46 -4.64 -12.28
N VAL A 15 1.48 -4.57 -13.16
CA VAL A 15 0.77 -5.77 -13.61
C VAL A 15 1.75 -6.73 -14.28
N ARG A 16 2.61 -6.20 -15.14
CA ARG A 16 3.57 -7.03 -15.88
C ARG A 16 4.59 -7.70 -14.97
N THR A 17 5.08 -6.99 -13.96
CA THR A 17 6.19 -7.48 -13.13
C THR A 17 5.72 -8.13 -11.84
N ARG A 18 4.55 -7.76 -11.32
CA ARG A 18 4.08 -8.24 -10.02
C ARG A 18 2.66 -8.82 -10.07
N GLY A 19 2.01 -8.74 -11.22
CA GLY A 19 0.69 -9.36 -11.40
C GLY A 19 -0.46 -8.58 -10.78
N ILE A 20 -0.26 -7.33 -10.39
CA ILE A 20 -1.32 -6.54 -9.74
C ILE A 20 -1.23 -5.09 -10.19
N GLY A 21 -2.38 -4.51 -10.56
CA GLY A 21 -2.48 -3.10 -10.89
C GLY A 21 -2.76 -2.25 -9.65
N PHE A 22 -2.43 -0.97 -9.72
CA PHE A 22 -2.57 -0.07 -8.57
C PHE A 22 -4.03 0.18 -8.19
N GLU A 23 -4.97 0.00 -9.11
CA GLU A 23 -6.39 0.14 -8.81
C GLU A 23 -6.86 -0.86 -7.76
N ARG A 24 -6.14 -1.98 -7.60
CA ARG A 24 -6.48 -2.98 -6.60
C ARG A 24 -6.27 -2.48 -5.16
N PHE A 25 -5.59 -1.37 -4.98
CA PHE A 25 -5.49 -0.77 -3.64
C PHE A 25 -6.89 -0.45 -3.07
N ALA A 26 -7.84 -0.11 -3.93
CA ALA A 26 -9.22 0.15 -3.49
C ALA A 26 -9.91 -1.08 -2.88
N ASP A 27 -9.41 -2.28 -3.19
CA ASP A 27 -9.98 -3.53 -2.69
C ASP A 27 -9.36 -3.99 -1.37
N MET A 28 -8.42 -3.23 -0.83
CA MET A 28 -7.77 -3.58 0.44
C MET A 28 -8.77 -3.50 1.59
N ASP A 29 -8.67 -4.44 2.52
CA ASP A 29 -9.42 -4.39 3.78
C ASP A 29 -8.79 -3.33 4.67
N PHE A 30 -9.36 -2.12 4.64
CA PHE A 30 -8.80 -0.99 5.40
C PHE A 30 -9.07 -1.08 6.88
N ASP A 31 -10.12 -1.82 7.30
CA ASP A 31 -10.42 -1.96 8.72
C ASP A 31 -9.31 -2.69 9.46
N GLY A 32 -8.68 -3.63 8.79
CA GLY A 32 -7.57 -4.39 9.38
C GLY A 32 -6.19 -3.90 8.98
N ALA A 33 -6.11 -2.86 8.16
CA ALA A 33 -4.82 -2.38 7.66
C ALA A 33 -4.08 -1.59 8.71
N ILE A 34 -2.74 -1.60 8.61
CA ILE A 34 -1.90 -0.72 9.42
C ILE A 34 -1.12 0.20 8.49
N SER A 35 -0.82 1.39 8.97
CA SER A 35 -0.04 2.35 8.19
C SER A 35 1.11 2.88 9.02
N LEU A 36 2.25 3.07 8.37
CA LEU A 36 3.47 3.56 8.99
C LEU A 36 4.03 4.67 8.11
N GLU A 37 4.50 5.74 8.73
CA GLU A 37 5.16 6.80 7.99
C GLU A 37 6.44 6.26 7.34
N ASP A 38 6.63 6.55 6.06
CA ASP A 38 7.84 6.12 5.35
C ASP A 38 8.87 7.24 5.42
N THR A 39 9.82 7.08 6.34
CA THR A 39 10.86 8.07 6.59
C THR A 39 12.23 7.65 6.03
N ARG A 40 12.27 6.60 5.19
CA ARG A 40 13.54 6.09 4.65
C ARG A 40 14.29 7.10 3.80
N ARG A 41 13.57 8.06 3.22
CA ARG A 41 14.10 9.13 2.41
C ARG A 41 13.33 10.41 2.65
N ASN A 42 13.92 11.53 2.26
CA ASN A 42 13.18 12.78 2.14
C ASN A 42 12.62 12.84 0.72
N TYR A 43 11.34 12.56 0.60
CA TYR A 43 10.66 12.51 -0.71
C TYR A 43 10.11 13.87 -1.14
N GLY A 44 10.22 14.89 -0.28
CA GLY A 44 9.59 16.19 -0.53
C GLY A 44 8.08 16.16 -0.36
N GLU A 45 7.52 15.05 0.07
CA GLU A 45 6.09 14.86 0.32
C GLU A 45 5.91 13.75 1.35
N PRO A 46 4.84 13.76 2.12
CA PRO A 46 4.56 12.67 3.06
C PRO A 46 4.31 11.37 2.31
N ARG A 47 4.91 10.28 2.77
CA ARG A 47 4.64 8.94 2.25
C ARG A 47 4.31 8.00 3.38
N LEU A 48 3.34 7.14 3.14
CA LEU A 48 2.91 6.13 4.10
C LEU A 48 3.07 4.76 3.47
N ARG A 49 3.54 3.81 4.26
CA ARG A 49 3.50 2.39 3.91
C ARG A 49 2.25 1.81 4.55
N VAL A 50 1.48 1.08 3.76
CA VAL A 50 0.23 0.47 4.23
C VAL A 50 0.32 -1.02 4.04
N LEU A 51 0.04 -1.77 5.10
CA LEU A 51 -0.03 -3.23 5.06
C LEU A 51 -1.49 -3.62 5.28
N GLY A 52 -2.05 -4.36 4.35
CA GLY A 52 -3.44 -4.80 4.45
C GLY A 52 -3.72 -5.94 3.49
N PHE A 53 -4.85 -6.59 3.70
CA PHE A 53 -5.23 -7.76 2.90
C PHE A 53 -6.00 -7.36 1.65
N ILE A 54 -5.63 -7.97 0.53
CA ILE A 54 -6.37 -7.92 -0.73
C ILE A 54 -6.56 -9.39 -1.14
N ASP A 55 -7.81 -9.81 -1.32
CA ASP A 55 -8.13 -11.20 -1.68
C ASP A 55 -7.46 -12.22 -0.76
N GLY A 56 -7.44 -11.93 0.55
CA GLY A 56 -6.92 -12.86 1.54
C GLY A 56 -5.41 -12.94 1.63
N ARG A 57 -4.68 -12.07 0.93
CA ARG A 57 -3.22 -12.03 1.00
C ARG A 57 -2.75 -10.66 1.45
N LEU A 58 -1.75 -10.65 2.33
CA LEU A 58 -1.20 -9.39 2.80
C LEU A 58 -0.41 -8.72 1.69
N HIS A 59 -0.69 -7.43 1.49
CA HIS A 59 -0.02 -6.59 0.50
C HIS A 59 0.62 -5.40 1.18
N ALA A 60 1.64 -4.87 0.54
CA ALA A 60 2.34 -3.66 0.97
C ALA A 60 2.17 -2.61 -0.11
N ALA A 61 1.69 -1.45 0.29
CA ALA A 61 1.53 -0.31 -0.61
C ALA A 61 2.33 0.87 -0.09
N VAL A 62 2.76 1.73 -1.00
CA VAL A 62 3.27 3.06 -0.65
C VAL A 62 2.31 4.06 -1.26
N ILE A 63 1.85 4.99 -0.45
CA ILE A 63 0.89 6.00 -0.86
C ILE A 63 1.35 7.38 -0.41
N THR A 64 0.79 8.41 -1.04
CA THR A 64 0.97 9.79 -0.59
C THR A 64 -0.36 10.52 -0.70
N PRO A 65 -0.70 11.36 0.28
CA PRO A 65 -1.91 12.19 0.18
C PRO A 65 -1.76 13.23 -0.94
N ARG A 66 -2.83 13.45 -1.71
CA ARG A 66 -2.90 14.46 -2.75
C ARG A 66 -4.26 15.14 -2.69
N GLY A 67 -4.37 16.20 -1.86
CA GLY A 67 -5.65 16.84 -1.62
C GLY A 67 -6.63 15.85 -1.01
N GLU A 68 -7.77 15.64 -1.66
CA GLU A 68 -8.77 14.67 -1.20
C GLU A 68 -8.52 13.25 -1.74
N LYS A 69 -7.47 13.09 -2.54
CA LYS A 69 -7.13 11.80 -3.15
C LYS A 69 -5.94 11.17 -2.47
N ILE A 70 -5.80 9.88 -2.66
CA ILE A 70 -4.63 9.14 -2.26
C ILE A 70 -3.94 8.67 -3.54
N ARG A 71 -2.67 9.03 -3.69
CA ARG A 71 -1.89 8.57 -4.83
C ARG A 71 -1.14 7.29 -4.48
N VAL A 72 -1.41 6.23 -5.22
CA VAL A 72 -0.72 4.95 -5.05
C VAL A 72 0.60 5.01 -5.81
N ILE A 73 1.69 4.77 -5.11
CA ILE A 73 3.04 4.83 -5.69
C ILE A 73 3.57 3.44 -5.96
N SER A 74 3.26 2.47 -5.10
CA SER A 74 3.63 1.09 -5.30
C SER A 74 2.63 0.16 -4.64
N LEU A 75 2.55 -1.06 -5.14
CA LEU A 75 1.67 -2.09 -4.58
C LEU A 75 2.26 -3.45 -4.92
N ARG A 76 2.44 -4.30 -3.91
CA ARG A 76 2.97 -5.64 -4.10
C ARG A 76 2.56 -6.54 -2.94
N ARG A 77 2.75 -7.82 -3.08
CA ARG A 77 2.58 -8.73 -1.95
C ARG A 77 3.59 -8.41 -0.87
N ALA A 78 3.17 -8.54 0.37
CA ALA A 78 4.06 -8.37 1.50
C ALA A 78 5.09 -9.50 1.54
N ASN A 79 6.29 -9.19 2.01
CA ASN A 79 7.32 -10.20 2.26
C ASN A 79 7.18 -10.75 3.68
N ARG A 80 8.02 -11.73 4.05
CA ARG A 80 7.94 -12.36 5.36
C ARG A 80 8.18 -11.40 6.52
N ARG A 81 9.10 -10.46 6.33
CA ARG A 81 9.37 -9.45 7.36
C ARG A 81 8.13 -8.60 7.62
N GLU A 82 7.46 -8.20 6.54
CA GLU A 82 6.24 -7.41 6.63
C GLU A 82 5.10 -8.21 7.24
N GLU A 83 4.98 -9.47 6.90
CA GLU A 83 3.98 -10.35 7.50
C GLU A 83 4.19 -10.47 9.01
N ARG A 84 5.44 -10.62 9.44
CA ARG A 84 5.75 -10.69 10.88
C ARG A 84 5.48 -9.37 11.58
N ALA A 85 5.82 -8.26 10.94
CA ALA A 85 5.56 -6.93 11.51
C ALA A 85 4.05 -6.70 11.65
N TYR A 86 3.28 -7.09 10.65
CA TYR A 86 1.84 -6.98 10.68
C TYR A 86 1.23 -7.81 11.83
N ALA A 87 1.66 -9.06 11.94
CA ALA A 87 1.15 -9.95 12.98
C ALA A 87 1.47 -9.41 14.38
N LYS A 88 2.70 -8.91 14.57
CA LYS A 88 3.12 -8.34 15.84
C LYS A 88 2.30 -7.10 16.20
N GLU A 89 2.08 -6.23 15.23
CA GLU A 89 1.31 -5.01 15.45
C GLU A 89 -0.15 -5.33 15.80
N ARG A 90 -0.73 -6.32 15.14
CA ARG A 90 -2.10 -6.74 15.43
C ARG A 90 -2.25 -7.39 16.78
N GLN A 91 -1.21 -8.08 17.25
CA GLN A 91 -1.23 -8.68 18.59
C GLN A 91 -1.11 -7.63 19.70
N SER A 92 -0.49 -6.51 19.41
CA SER A 92 -0.25 -5.46 20.40
C SER A 92 -1.46 -4.57 20.67
N SER A 93 -2.48 -4.66 19.83
CA SER A 93 -3.64 -3.77 19.93
C SER A 93 -4.77 -4.35 20.77
#